data_3cc437664002e5dedab84fca049af573
#
_entry.id   3cc437664002e5dedab84fca049af573
#
_cell.length_a   1.000
_cell.length_b   1.000
_cell.length_c   1.000
_cell.angle_alpha   90.00
_cell.angle_beta   90.00
_cell.angle_gamma   90.00
#
_symmetry.space_group_name_H-M   'P 1'
#
loop_
_entity.id
_entity.type
_entity.pdbx_description
1 polymer ?
#
loop_
_entity_poly.entity_id
_entity_poly.type
_entity_poly.pdbx_seq_one_letter_code
_entity_poly.pdbx_strand_id
1 'polypeptide(L)'
;MTATNLKYIPGMVEIYDSTLRDGAQAEGISFSLEDKILIAQKLDDFGVHYIEGGYPNPTNPKDMEFFEKAASLGLKKAKLAAFGSTCRASLDPAEDRNLRALLDAETEIVTIF
;
A
#
# COMPACT_ATOMS: atom_id res chain seq x y z
N MET A 1 -0.24 -7.47 14.51
CA MET A 1 0.70 -6.64 13.75
C MET A 1 1.96 -6.44 14.59
N THR A 2 3.03 -7.07 14.20
CA THR A 2 4.33 -6.86 14.83
C THR A 2 4.96 -5.60 14.26
N ALA A 3 5.33 -4.65 15.13
CA ALA A 3 6.09 -3.48 14.69
C ALA A 3 7.44 -3.95 14.16
N THR A 4 7.69 -3.76 12.86
CA THR A 4 9.02 -3.98 12.29
C THR A 4 9.89 -2.80 12.71
N ASN A 5 10.89 -3.05 13.54
CA ASN A 5 11.90 -2.05 13.85
C ASN A 5 12.72 -1.78 12.59
N LEU A 6 12.38 -0.73 11.87
CA LEU A 6 13.20 -0.20 10.78
C LEU A 6 14.47 0.35 11.41
N LYS A 7 15.56 -0.41 11.33
CA LYS A 7 16.86 0.08 11.77
C LYS A 7 17.37 1.08 10.74
N TYR A 8 17.53 2.32 11.16
CA TYR A 8 18.25 3.29 10.35
C TYR A 8 19.70 2.82 10.17
N ILE A 9 20.10 2.61 8.92
CA ILE A 9 21.49 2.28 8.57
C ILE A 9 22.06 3.54 7.88
N PRO A 10 23.03 4.23 8.51
CA PRO A 10 23.63 5.42 7.90
C PRO A 10 24.20 5.11 6.51
N GLY A 11 23.87 5.99 5.53
CA GLY A 11 24.34 5.85 4.15
C GLY A 11 23.52 4.90 3.28
N MET A 12 22.49 4.25 3.82
CA MET A 12 21.54 3.44 3.05
C MET A 12 20.35 4.28 2.61
N VAL A 13 20.00 4.20 1.33
CA VAL A 13 18.79 4.80 0.75
C VAL A 13 17.81 3.68 0.44
N GLU A 14 16.58 3.79 0.92
CA GLU A 14 15.48 2.92 0.57
C GLU A 14 14.57 3.60 -0.43
N ILE A 15 14.06 2.82 -1.39
CA ILE A 15 13.17 3.32 -2.44
C ILE A 15 11.74 2.93 -2.11
N TYR A 16 10.87 3.94 -2.03
CA TYR A 16 9.43 3.80 -1.84
C TYR A 16 8.74 4.19 -3.14
N ASP A 17 8.11 3.22 -3.80
CA ASP A 17 7.45 3.40 -5.08
C ASP A 17 5.95 3.62 -4.89
N SER A 18 5.40 4.65 -5.50
CA SER A 18 3.98 5.01 -5.43
C SER A 18 3.25 4.90 -6.78
N THR A 19 3.78 4.13 -7.72
CA THR A 19 3.17 3.94 -9.03
C THR A 19 1.72 3.46 -8.93
N LEU A 20 1.45 2.49 -8.07
CA LEU A 20 0.14 1.87 -7.96
C LEU A 20 -0.90 2.70 -7.19
N ARG A 21 -0.46 3.73 -6.46
CA ARG A 21 -1.36 4.67 -5.79
C ARG A 21 -1.37 6.01 -6.49
N ASP A 22 -0.30 6.77 -6.41
CA ASP A 22 -0.21 8.11 -7.00
C ASP A 22 -0.16 8.04 -8.52
N GLY A 23 0.67 7.16 -9.06
CA GLY A 23 0.78 6.97 -10.51
C GLY A 23 -0.53 6.50 -11.17
N ALA A 24 -1.34 5.74 -10.45
CA ALA A 24 -2.65 5.28 -10.92
C ALA A 24 -3.69 6.41 -11.04
N GLN A 25 -3.42 7.56 -10.43
CA GLN A 25 -4.30 8.74 -10.49
C GLN A 25 -3.99 9.64 -11.70
N ALA A 26 -2.94 9.35 -12.46
CA ALA A 26 -2.58 10.13 -13.63
C ALA A 26 -3.67 10.09 -14.71
N GLU A 27 -3.88 11.21 -15.39
CA GLU A 27 -4.84 11.30 -16.48
C GLU A 27 -4.54 10.27 -17.58
N GLY A 28 -5.56 9.56 -18.03
CA GLY A 28 -5.42 8.53 -19.07
C GLY A 28 -4.87 7.20 -18.58
N ILE A 29 -4.59 7.05 -17.28
CA ILE A 29 -4.13 5.80 -16.68
C ILE A 29 -5.30 5.11 -15.97
N SER A 30 -5.51 3.83 -16.29
CA SER A 30 -6.47 2.98 -15.59
C SER A 30 -5.91 1.57 -15.50
N PHE A 31 -5.45 1.19 -14.33
CA PHE A 31 -4.94 -0.16 -14.08
C PHE A 31 -6.08 -1.10 -13.72
N SER A 32 -6.11 -2.28 -14.36
CA SER A 32 -6.90 -3.40 -13.87
C SER A 32 -6.25 -4.01 -12.63
N LEU A 33 -6.96 -4.92 -11.95
CA LEU A 33 -6.38 -5.66 -10.84
C LEU A 33 -5.16 -6.47 -11.29
N GLU A 34 -5.26 -7.12 -12.44
CA GLU A 34 -4.18 -7.90 -13.05
C GLU A 34 -2.96 -7.03 -13.37
N ASP A 35 -3.20 -5.83 -13.91
CA ASP A 35 -2.13 -4.86 -14.16
C ASP A 35 -1.40 -4.48 -12.87
N LYS A 36 -2.14 -4.21 -11.81
CA LYS A 36 -1.56 -3.86 -10.50
C LYS A 36 -0.70 -4.99 -9.94
N ILE A 37 -1.18 -6.22 -10.06
CA ILE A 37 -0.44 -7.41 -9.62
C ILE A 37 0.86 -7.56 -10.42
N LEU A 38 0.79 -7.45 -11.74
CA LEU A 38 1.95 -7.57 -12.60
C LEU A 38 2.99 -6.47 -12.31
N ILE A 39 2.52 -5.23 -12.15
CA ILE A 39 3.39 -4.09 -11.81
C ILE A 39 4.08 -4.32 -10.45
N ALA A 40 3.34 -4.78 -9.44
CA ALA A 40 3.91 -5.07 -8.13
C ALA A 40 5.03 -6.13 -8.22
N GLN A 41 4.81 -7.19 -8.99
CA GLN A 41 5.82 -8.22 -9.22
C GLN A 41 7.06 -7.66 -9.93
N LYS A 42 6.87 -6.79 -10.92
CA LYS A 42 7.98 -6.15 -11.64
C LYS A 42 8.77 -5.19 -10.75
N LEU A 43 8.09 -4.44 -9.90
CA LEU A 43 8.75 -3.55 -8.94
C LEU A 43 9.57 -4.36 -7.92
N ASP A 44 9.02 -5.48 -7.44
CA ASP A 44 9.74 -6.39 -6.54
C ASP A 44 11.00 -6.97 -7.21
N ASP A 45 10.87 -7.45 -8.45
CA ASP A 45 12.00 -7.94 -9.24
C ASP A 45 13.05 -6.85 -9.49
N PHE A 46 12.61 -5.62 -9.68
CA PHE A 46 13.50 -4.47 -9.86
C PHE A 46 14.28 -4.13 -8.60
N GLY A 47 13.74 -4.47 -7.43
CA GLY A 47 14.43 -4.33 -6.16
C GLY A 47 14.05 -3.11 -5.34
N VAL A 48 12.87 -2.50 -5.56
CA VAL A 48 12.36 -1.44 -4.68
C VAL A 48 12.09 -2.02 -3.28
N HIS A 49 12.18 -1.18 -2.28
CA HIS A 49 12.03 -1.60 -0.88
C HIS A 49 10.57 -1.60 -0.43
N TYR A 50 9.80 -0.63 -0.91
CA TYR A 50 8.39 -0.46 -0.55
C TYR A 50 7.57 -0.21 -1.80
N ILE A 51 6.40 -0.85 -1.88
CA ILE A 51 5.40 -0.63 -2.93
C ILE A 51 4.13 -0.12 -2.28
N GLU A 52 3.76 1.12 -2.55
CA GLU A 52 2.48 1.68 -2.13
C GLU A 52 1.39 1.16 -3.06
N GLY A 53 0.65 0.16 -2.60
CA GLY A 53 -0.24 -0.64 -3.43
C GLY A 53 -1.56 0.03 -3.79
N GLY A 54 -1.98 1.02 -3.02
CA GLY A 54 -3.23 1.71 -3.25
C GLY A 54 -3.79 2.39 -2.01
N TYR A 55 -4.98 2.94 -2.16
CA TYR A 55 -5.75 3.58 -1.10
C TYR A 55 -6.98 2.73 -0.79
N PRO A 56 -6.87 1.75 0.12
CA PRO A 56 -8.02 0.92 0.48
C PRO A 56 -9.00 1.75 1.30
N ASN A 57 -10.23 1.83 0.80
CA ASN A 57 -11.33 2.47 1.52
C ASN A 57 -12.66 1.92 0.99
N PRO A 58 -13.78 2.13 1.72
CA PRO A 58 -15.08 1.56 1.32
C PRO A 58 -15.56 1.96 -0.07
N THR A 59 -15.05 3.07 -0.62
CA THR A 59 -15.41 3.55 -1.97
C THR A 59 -14.44 3.11 -3.05
N ASN A 60 -13.40 2.35 -2.69
CA ASN A 60 -12.38 1.86 -3.63
C ASN A 60 -12.19 0.34 -3.48
N PRO A 61 -13.17 -0.46 -3.95
CA PRO A 61 -13.10 -1.93 -3.82
C PRO A 61 -11.97 -2.55 -4.61
N LYS A 62 -11.51 -1.94 -5.68
CA LYS A 62 -10.39 -2.45 -6.48
C LYS A 62 -9.10 -2.52 -5.65
N ASP A 63 -8.80 -1.47 -4.91
CA ASP A 63 -7.60 -1.45 -4.08
C ASP A 63 -7.72 -2.42 -2.89
N MET A 64 -8.89 -2.55 -2.29
CA MET A 64 -9.12 -3.55 -1.27
C MET A 64 -8.88 -4.97 -1.81
N GLU A 65 -9.40 -5.28 -2.98
CA GLU A 65 -9.20 -6.58 -3.65
C GLU A 65 -7.73 -6.82 -4.01
N PHE A 66 -7.02 -5.77 -4.43
CA PHE A 66 -5.58 -5.86 -4.68
C PHE A 66 -4.83 -6.32 -3.43
N PHE A 67 -5.09 -5.74 -2.28
CA PHE A 67 -4.38 -6.12 -1.04
C PHE A 67 -4.73 -7.54 -0.60
N GLU A 68 -5.97 -8.00 -0.80
CA GLU A 68 -6.34 -9.39 -0.53
C GLU A 68 -5.51 -10.36 -1.38
N LYS A 69 -5.37 -10.09 -2.66
CA LYS A 69 -4.61 -10.93 -3.58
C LYS A 69 -3.10 -10.79 -3.40
N ALA A 70 -2.64 -9.60 -3.06
CA ALA A 70 -1.23 -9.31 -2.89
C ALA A 70 -0.58 -10.12 -1.76
N ALA A 71 -1.35 -10.51 -0.74
CA ALA A 71 -0.88 -11.36 0.34
C ALA A 71 -0.33 -12.71 -0.16
N SER A 72 -0.81 -13.20 -1.29
CA SER A 72 -0.40 -14.48 -1.89
C SER A 72 0.64 -14.35 -3.02
N LEU A 73 1.08 -13.13 -3.36
CA LEU A 73 2.03 -12.92 -4.47
C LEU A 73 3.45 -13.41 -4.18
N GLY A 74 3.81 -13.58 -2.91
CA GLY A 74 5.14 -14.02 -2.53
C GLY A 74 6.23 -13.04 -2.93
N LEU A 75 6.03 -11.74 -2.71
CA LEU A 75 7.05 -10.73 -2.95
C LEU A 75 8.31 -11.07 -2.16
N LYS A 76 9.47 -10.99 -2.80
CA LYS A 76 10.74 -11.46 -2.24
C LYS A 76 11.49 -10.39 -1.46
N LYS A 77 11.36 -9.13 -1.87
CA LYS A 77 12.13 -7.99 -1.32
C LYS A 77 11.23 -6.86 -0.86
N ALA A 78 10.26 -6.47 -1.68
CA ALA A 78 9.43 -5.32 -1.41
C ALA A 78 8.40 -5.60 -0.31
N LYS A 79 8.19 -4.62 0.54
CA LYS A 79 7.09 -4.59 1.51
C LYS A 79 5.95 -3.78 0.93
N LEU A 80 4.73 -4.28 1.08
CA LEU A 80 3.54 -3.54 0.66
C LEU A 80 3.17 -2.49 1.69
N ALA A 81 2.82 -1.31 1.20
CA ALA A 81 2.26 -0.22 1.98
C ALA A 81 0.83 0.09 1.53
N ALA A 82 -0.06 0.25 2.48
CA ALA A 82 -1.38 0.80 2.25
C ALA A 82 -1.38 2.29 2.60
N PHE A 83 -1.93 3.11 1.71
CA PHE A 83 -2.02 4.55 1.90
C PHE A 83 -3.40 4.96 2.36
N GLY A 84 -3.49 5.92 3.24
CA GLY A 84 -4.76 6.49 3.68
C GLY A 84 -4.61 7.81 4.39
N SER A 85 -5.75 8.39 4.76
CA SER A 85 -5.78 9.62 5.55
C SER A 85 -5.76 9.32 7.04
N THR A 86 -5.37 10.33 7.81
CA THR A 86 -5.55 10.33 9.26
C THR A 86 -7.03 10.35 9.63
N CYS A 87 -7.35 10.07 10.88
CA CYS A 87 -8.71 10.10 11.39
C CYS A 87 -9.34 11.49 11.22
N ARG A 88 -10.64 11.52 10.89
CA ARG A 88 -11.43 12.76 10.90
C ARG A 88 -11.52 13.33 12.32
N ALA A 89 -11.39 14.65 12.42
CA ALA A 89 -11.37 15.34 13.70
C ALA A 89 -12.62 15.12 14.59
N SER A 90 -13.76 14.80 13.97
CA SER A 90 -15.04 14.60 14.66
C SER A 90 -15.38 13.16 15.01
N LEU A 91 -14.51 12.21 14.65
CA LEU A 91 -14.76 10.78 14.85
C LEU A 91 -13.80 10.17 15.86
N ASP A 92 -14.29 9.17 16.60
CA ASP A 92 -13.43 8.24 17.31
C ASP A 92 -12.65 7.42 16.26
N PRO A 93 -11.32 7.32 16.37
CA PRO A 93 -10.52 6.52 15.44
C PRO A 93 -11.03 5.08 15.28
N ALA A 94 -11.58 4.47 16.32
CA ALA A 94 -12.14 3.13 16.26
C ALA A 94 -13.38 3.01 15.37
N GLU A 95 -14.06 4.12 15.09
CA GLU A 95 -15.27 4.19 14.25
C GLU A 95 -14.96 4.69 12.82
N ASP A 96 -13.74 5.09 12.56
CA ASP A 96 -13.34 5.58 11.23
C ASP A 96 -13.20 4.43 10.24
N ARG A 97 -14.10 4.41 9.24
CA ARG A 97 -14.12 3.33 8.24
C ARG A 97 -12.88 3.31 7.36
N ASN A 98 -12.27 4.46 7.11
CA ASN A 98 -11.06 4.53 6.30
C ASN A 98 -9.86 3.96 7.06
N LEU A 99 -9.72 4.27 8.34
CA LEU A 99 -8.70 3.65 9.19
C LEU A 99 -8.94 2.15 9.32
N ARG A 100 -10.19 1.72 9.44
CA ARG A 100 -10.51 0.30 9.47
C ARG A 100 -10.07 -0.42 8.19
N ALA A 101 -10.33 0.19 7.04
CA ALA A 101 -9.92 -0.37 5.76
C ALA A 101 -8.39 -0.51 5.65
N LEU A 102 -7.62 0.43 6.21
CA LEU A 102 -6.16 0.32 6.28
C LEU A 102 -5.72 -0.88 7.11
N LEU A 103 -6.37 -1.13 8.24
CA LEU A 103 -6.09 -2.32 9.07
C LEU A 103 -6.48 -3.61 8.35
N ASP A 104 -7.63 -3.61 7.68
CA ASP A 104 -8.13 -4.77 6.96
C ASP A 104 -7.28 -5.12 5.73
N ALA A 105 -6.48 -4.18 5.22
CA ALA A 105 -5.51 -4.46 4.15
C ALA A 105 -4.37 -5.38 4.61
N GLU A 106 -4.14 -5.49 5.91
CA GLU A 106 -3.14 -6.38 6.52
C GLU A 106 -1.72 -6.24 5.92
N THR A 107 -1.34 -5.02 5.58
CA THR A 107 0.00 -4.72 5.05
C THR A 107 1.01 -4.55 6.18
N GLU A 108 2.30 -4.78 5.88
CA GLU A 108 3.36 -4.53 6.84
C GLU A 108 3.54 -3.04 7.15
N ILE A 109 3.23 -2.19 6.18
CA ILE A 109 3.42 -0.75 6.25
C ILE A 109 2.09 -0.05 5.99
N VAL A 110 1.82 0.97 6.77
CA VAL A 110 0.70 1.89 6.54
C VAL A 110 1.27 3.30 6.47
N THR A 111 0.92 4.00 5.40
CA THR A 111 1.28 5.42 5.21
C THR A 111 0.02 6.25 5.40
N ILE A 112 0.05 7.19 6.33
CA ILE A 112 -1.07 8.10 6.59
C ILE A 112 -0.64 9.54 6.35
N PHE A 113 -1.57 10.32 5.79
CA PHE A 113 -1.36 11.72 5.43
C PHE A 113 -2.49 12.61 5.93
#